data_086f0115c3585489ab21642937ece978
#
_entry.id   086f0115c3585489ab21642937ece978
#
_cell.length_a   1.000
_cell.length_b   1.000
_cell.length_c   1.000
_cell.angle_alpha   90.00
_cell.angle_beta   90.00
_cell.angle_gamma   90.00
#
_symmetry.space_group_name_H-M   'P 1'
#
loop_
_entity.id
_entity.type
_entity.pdbx_description
1 polymer ?
#
loop_
_entity_poly.entity_id
_entity_poly.type
_entity_poly.pdbx_seq_one_letter_code
_entity_poly.pdbx_strand_id
1 'polypeptide(L)'
;MTQLSSNDVPSMGRRQFMNLLTFGTATGVALGALYPVANYFMPLRAGGGGGGTSAKDELGNPVTKTGWLAIHQAGDRSLVQGLKGDPTYLIVNSEGEIGEFGLNAICTHLGCVVPWDSGANKFICPCHGSQYDTNAVSYTHLTLPTKRIV
;
A
#
# COMPACT_ATOMS: atom_id res chain seq x y z
N MET A 1 -36.62 17.84 -36.44
CA MET A 1 -36.33 16.41 -36.21
C MET A 1 -36.38 15.73 -37.57
N THR A 2 -35.22 15.56 -38.21
CA THR A 2 -35.07 14.90 -39.52
C THR A 2 -35.19 13.39 -39.28
N GLN A 3 -36.26 12.78 -39.75
CA GLN A 3 -36.43 11.32 -39.75
C GLN A 3 -35.47 10.73 -40.79
N LEU A 4 -34.52 9.92 -40.32
CA LEU A 4 -33.66 9.11 -41.19
C LEU A 4 -34.54 8.07 -41.90
N SER A 5 -34.61 8.17 -43.21
CA SER A 5 -35.33 7.20 -44.06
C SER A 5 -34.57 5.86 -44.02
N SER A 6 -35.31 4.76 -44.00
CA SER A 6 -34.76 3.40 -44.05
C SER A 6 -33.93 3.10 -45.31
N ASN A 7 -33.97 4.00 -46.32
CA ASN A 7 -33.18 3.90 -47.54
C ASN A 7 -31.75 4.53 -47.41
N ASP A 8 -31.45 5.22 -46.31
CA ASP A 8 -30.13 5.82 -46.07
C ASP A 8 -29.14 4.86 -45.38
N VAL A 9 -29.54 3.63 -45.08
CA VAL A 9 -28.64 2.64 -44.54
C VAL A 9 -27.86 1.98 -45.68
N PRO A 10 -26.56 2.23 -45.83
CA PRO A 10 -25.77 1.60 -46.89
C PRO A 10 -25.80 0.07 -46.70
N SER A 11 -26.24 -0.65 -47.77
CA SER A 11 -26.21 -2.12 -47.77
C SER A 11 -24.78 -2.60 -47.71
N MET A 12 -24.36 -3.10 -46.55
CA MET A 12 -23.03 -3.68 -46.39
C MET A 12 -22.92 -4.97 -47.21
N GLY A 13 -21.96 -4.99 -48.14
CA GLY A 13 -21.59 -6.19 -48.86
C GLY A 13 -21.00 -7.25 -47.91
N ARG A 14 -21.19 -8.54 -48.22
CA ARG A 14 -20.63 -9.67 -47.43
C ARG A 14 -19.15 -9.47 -47.09
N ARG A 15 -18.37 -8.92 -47.99
CA ARG A 15 -16.92 -8.66 -47.82
C ARG A 15 -16.68 -7.58 -46.79
N GLN A 16 -17.44 -6.51 -46.79
CA GLN A 16 -17.35 -5.44 -45.79
C GLN A 16 -17.76 -5.90 -44.41
N PHE A 17 -18.80 -6.70 -44.33
CA PHE A 17 -19.26 -7.32 -43.09
C PHE A 17 -18.18 -8.22 -42.48
N MET A 18 -17.59 -9.12 -43.27
CA MET A 18 -16.51 -10.00 -42.81
C MET A 18 -15.28 -9.23 -42.38
N ASN A 19 -14.89 -8.18 -43.11
CA ASN A 19 -13.78 -7.31 -42.69
C ASN A 19 -14.07 -6.58 -41.38
N LEU A 20 -15.27 -6.05 -41.21
CA LEU A 20 -15.69 -5.37 -39.99
C LEU A 20 -15.62 -6.34 -38.80
N LEU A 21 -16.07 -7.57 -38.98
CA LEU A 21 -16.11 -8.60 -37.95
C LEU A 21 -14.67 -9.03 -37.55
N THR A 22 -13.79 -9.25 -38.55
CA THR A 22 -12.39 -9.61 -38.27
C THR A 22 -11.62 -8.49 -37.63
N PHE A 23 -11.76 -7.25 -38.08
CA PHE A 23 -11.11 -6.09 -37.47
C PHE A 23 -11.68 -5.80 -36.08
N GLY A 24 -12.98 -5.91 -35.89
CA GLY A 24 -13.63 -5.73 -34.59
C GLY A 24 -13.16 -6.74 -33.56
N THR A 25 -13.13 -8.02 -33.94
CA THR A 25 -12.65 -9.09 -33.05
C THR A 25 -11.16 -8.97 -32.75
N ALA A 26 -10.32 -8.69 -33.77
CA ALA A 26 -8.89 -8.50 -33.58
C ALA A 26 -8.60 -7.32 -32.65
N THR A 27 -9.30 -6.19 -32.83
CA THR A 27 -9.18 -5.03 -31.94
C THR A 27 -9.65 -5.35 -30.52
N GLY A 28 -10.77 -6.05 -30.36
CA GLY A 28 -11.27 -6.48 -29.07
C GLY A 28 -10.29 -7.37 -28.32
N VAL A 29 -9.70 -8.35 -28.99
CA VAL A 29 -8.66 -9.22 -28.40
C VAL A 29 -7.42 -8.43 -28.04
N ALA A 30 -6.94 -7.55 -28.92
CA ALA A 30 -5.76 -6.71 -28.65
C ALA A 30 -5.98 -5.80 -27.44
N LEU A 31 -7.10 -5.11 -27.35
CA LEU A 31 -7.44 -4.26 -26.22
C LEU A 31 -7.62 -5.06 -24.93
N GLY A 32 -8.26 -6.23 -25.00
CA GLY A 32 -8.43 -7.12 -23.86
C GLY A 32 -7.12 -7.69 -23.33
N ALA A 33 -6.14 -7.93 -24.19
CA ALA A 33 -4.80 -8.37 -23.78
C ALA A 33 -3.93 -7.21 -23.27
N LEU A 34 -4.00 -6.05 -23.91
CA LEU A 34 -3.19 -4.88 -23.53
C LEU A 34 -3.68 -4.21 -22.24
N TYR A 35 -4.99 -4.27 -21.94
CA TYR A 35 -5.56 -3.65 -20.75
C TYR A 35 -4.93 -4.15 -19.43
N PRO A 36 -4.87 -5.47 -19.14
CA PRO A 36 -4.24 -5.94 -17.91
C PRO A 36 -2.73 -5.68 -17.88
N VAL A 37 -2.07 -5.71 -19.03
CA VAL A 37 -0.64 -5.37 -19.14
C VAL A 37 -0.41 -3.90 -18.80
N ALA A 38 -1.17 -3.00 -19.39
CA ALA A 38 -1.09 -1.58 -19.08
C ALA A 38 -1.36 -1.28 -17.60
N ASN A 39 -2.39 -1.91 -17.02
CA ASN A 39 -2.71 -1.76 -15.60
C ASN A 39 -1.63 -2.32 -14.67
N TYR A 40 -0.92 -3.36 -15.08
CA TYR A 40 0.18 -3.91 -14.29
C TYR A 40 1.32 -2.89 -14.11
N PHE A 41 1.61 -2.10 -15.14
CA PHE A 41 2.65 -1.06 -15.08
C PHE A 41 2.17 0.28 -14.53
N MET A 42 0.87 0.49 -14.43
CA MET A 42 0.33 1.68 -13.79
C MET A 42 0.27 1.46 -12.28
N PRO A 43 0.92 2.32 -11.47
CA PRO A 43 0.74 2.24 -10.02
C PRO A 43 -0.75 2.39 -9.70
N LEU A 44 -1.27 1.45 -8.89
CA LEU A 44 -2.62 1.55 -8.37
C LEU A 44 -2.77 2.91 -7.68
N ARG A 45 -3.43 3.84 -8.33
CA ARG A 45 -3.90 5.05 -7.67
C ARG A 45 -4.99 4.59 -6.69
N ALA A 46 -4.60 4.37 -5.45
CA ALA A 46 -5.56 4.19 -4.37
C ALA A 46 -6.55 5.36 -4.44
N GLY A 47 -7.81 5.06 -4.66
CA GLY A 47 -8.85 5.96 -5.12
C GLY A 47 -8.80 7.36 -4.52
N GLY A 48 -8.74 8.35 -5.39
CA GLY A 48 -9.15 9.72 -5.12
C GLY A 48 -8.18 10.57 -4.30
N GLY A 49 -7.31 11.32 -4.99
CA GLY A 49 -6.69 12.53 -4.44
C GLY A 49 -5.59 12.30 -3.41
N GLY A 50 -4.30 12.34 -3.85
CA GLY A 50 -3.17 12.43 -2.92
C GLY A 50 -2.99 11.23 -2.03
N GLY A 51 -2.96 10.12 -2.56
CA GLY A 51 -2.52 8.76 -2.35
C GLY A 51 -2.13 8.19 -0.99
N GLY A 52 -2.56 8.70 0.14
CA GLY A 52 -2.35 8.06 1.44
C GLY A 52 -3.61 7.34 1.94
N THR A 53 -3.44 6.17 2.55
CA THR A 53 -4.51 5.58 3.37
C THR A 53 -4.49 6.26 4.73
N SER A 54 -5.61 6.83 5.15
CA SER A 54 -5.72 7.42 6.48
C SER A 54 -5.51 6.35 7.54
N ALA A 55 -4.61 6.59 8.49
CA ALA A 55 -4.44 5.74 9.64
C ALA A 55 -5.73 5.73 10.47
N LYS A 56 -6.04 4.62 11.10
CA LYS A 56 -7.22 4.47 11.95
C LYS A 56 -6.81 4.11 13.37
N ASP A 57 -7.59 4.58 14.32
CA ASP A 57 -7.45 4.18 15.72
C ASP A 57 -7.98 2.74 15.96
N GLU A 58 -7.91 2.26 17.19
CA GLU A 58 -8.43 0.94 17.58
C GLU A 58 -9.94 0.78 17.33
N LEU A 59 -10.68 1.89 17.30
CA LEU A 59 -12.11 1.92 17.05
C LEU A 59 -12.45 2.04 15.56
N GLY A 60 -11.44 2.17 14.69
CA GLY A 60 -11.62 2.31 13.24
C GLY A 60 -11.89 3.74 12.77
N ASN A 61 -11.81 4.76 13.65
CA ASN A 61 -11.96 6.15 13.28
C ASN A 61 -10.68 6.68 12.62
N PRO A 62 -10.78 7.59 11.65
CA PRO A 62 -9.61 8.17 11.03
C PRO A 62 -8.81 9.03 12.03
N VAL A 63 -7.52 8.78 12.12
CA VAL A 63 -6.60 9.56 12.95
C VAL A 63 -6.35 10.92 12.29
N THR A 64 -6.62 12.00 13.02
CA THR A 64 -6.31 13.36 12.59
C THR A 64 -5.07 13.88 13.32
N LYS A 65 -4.22 14.68 12.65
CA LYS A 65 -2.98 15.22 13.25
C LYS A 65 -3.26 15.95 14.57
N THR A 66 -4.26 16.80 14.59
CA THR A 66 -4.63 17.60 15.77
C THR A 66 -5.14 16.74 16.92
N GLY A 67 -6.01 15.78 16.64
CA GLY A 67 -6.55 14.87 17.64
C GLY A 67 -5.48 13.96 18.24
N TRP A 68 -4.56 13.49 17.40
CA TRP A 68 -3.46 12.63 17.84
C TRP A 68 -2.48 13.33 18.76
N LEU A 69 -2.03 14.53 18.37
CA LEU A 69 -1.10 15.34 19.15
C LEU A 69 -1.69 15.90 20.46
N ALA A 70 -3.02 15.95 20.58
CA ALA A 70 -3.66 16.34 21.83
C ALA A 70 -3.55 15.28 22.94
N ILE A 71 -3.33 14.00 22.55
CA ILE A 71 -3.32 12.86 23.47
C ILE A 71 -1.90 12.32 23.65
N HIS A 72 -1.06 12.40 22.62
CA HIS A 72 0.27 11.80 22.59
C HIS A 72 1.36 12.87 22.72
N GLN A 73 2.34 12.60 23.59
CA GLN A 73 3.46 13.51 23.85
C GLN A 73 4.64 13.25 22.92
N ALA A 74 5.59 14.21 22.92
CA ALA A 74 6.85 14.04 22.20
C ALA A 74 7.60 12.77 22.62
N GLY A 75 8.05 12.00 21.66
CA GLY A 75 8.73 10.71 21.86
C GLY A 75 7.80 9.50 21.97
N ASP A 76 6.48 9.72 21.97
CA ASP A 76 5.50 8.63 22.04
C ASP A 76 5.49 7.81 20.75
N ARG A 77 5.28 6.49 20.93
CA ARG A 77 5.19 5.50 19.86
C ARG A 77 3.96 4.66 20.07
N SER A 78 2.88 5.03 19.42
CA SER A 78 1.60 4.36 19.59
C SER A 78 1.16 3.63 18.32
N LEU A 79 0.52 2.49 18.51
CA LEU A 79 0.03 1.65 17.41
C LEU A 79 -1.27 2.20 16.85
N VAL A 80 -1.36 2.19 15.54
CA VAL A 80 -2.56 2.50 14.76
C VAL A 80 -2.75 1.44 13.68
N GLN A 81 -3.92 1.39 13.08
CA GLN A 81 -4.17 0.62 11.87
C GLN A 81 -3.67 1.41 10.66
N GLY A 82 -2.62 0.92 10.04
CA GLY A 82 -2.02 1.51 8.84
C GLY A 82 -2.60 0.96 7.54
N LEU A 83 -1.75 0.82 6.53
CA LEU A 83 -2.11 0.23 5.24
C LEU A 83 -2.68 -1.18 5.43
N LYS A 84 -3.82 -1.45 4.80
CA LYS A 84 -4.52 -2.76 4.87
C LYS A 84 -4.92 -3.21 6.28
N GLY A 85 -4.90 -2.31 7.26
CA GLY A 85 -5.18 -2.65 8.66
C GLY A 85 -3.99 -3.22 9.42
N ASP A 86 -2.79 -3.20 8.83
CA ASP A 86 -1.57 -3.65 9.50
C ASP A 86 -1.23 -2.75 10.69
N PRO A 87 -0.76 -3.32 11.82
CA PRO A 87 -0.32 -2.54 12.96
C PRO A 87 0.88 -1.68 12.58
N THR A 88 0.76 -0.38 12.79
CA THR A 88 1.75 0.62 12.39
C THR A 88 2.00 1.58 13.54
N TYR A 89 3.24 1.88 13.86
CA TYR A 89 3.59 2.90 14.83
C TYR A 89 3.54 4.28 14.20
N LEU A 90 2.79 5.19 14.83
CA LEU A 90 2.96 6.62 14.64
C LEU A 90 3.89 7.15 15.74
N ILE A 91 4.96 7.80 15.32
CA ILE A 91 5.99 8.34 16.21
C ILE A 91 5.78 9.85 16.28
N VAL A 92 5.74 10.38 17.51
CA VAL A 92 5.78 11.81 17.74
C VAL A 92 7.23 12.23 17.97
N ASN A 93 7.75 13.09 17.12
CA ASN A 93 9.13 13.59 17.22
C ASN A 93 9.33 14.44 18.48
N SER A 94 10.59 14.71 18.83
CA SER A 94 10.96 15.61 19.93
C SER A 94 10.41 17.03 19.77
N GLU A 95 10.09 17.43 18.56
CA GLU A 95 9.47 18.73 18.23
C GLU A 95 7.96 18.76 18.44
N GLY A 96 7.36 17.64 18.85
CA GLY A 96 5.92 17.50 19.02
C GLY A 96 5.14 17.39 17.72
N GLU A 97 5.78 16.93 16.65
CA GLU A 97 5.15 16.65 15.36
C GLU A 97 5.12 15.14 15.06
N ILE A 98 4.12 14.72 14.30
CA ILE A 98 4.09 13.33 13.79
C ILE A 98 5.21 13.17 12.77
N GLY A 99 5.98 12.09 12.91
CA GLY A 99 7.06 11.74 11.98
C GLY A 99 6.56 11.62 10.53
N GLU A 100 7.44 11.84 9.58
CA GLU A 100 7.13 11.82 8.15
C GLU A 100 6.65 10.44 7.66
N PHE A 101 6.97 9.39 8.40
CA PHE A 101 6.60 8.01 8.05
C PHE A 101 6.14 7.23 9.28
N GLY A 102 5.21 6.31 9.07
CA GLY A 102 4.84 5.31 10.06
C GLY A 102 5.70 4.05 9.93
N LEU A 103 6.00 3.41 11.04
CA LEU A 103 6.74 2.15 11.06
C LEU A 103 5.78 0.97 11.14
N ASN A 104 5.85 0.05 10.18
CA ASN A 104 5.09 -1.19 10.25
C ASN A 104 5.61 -2.04 11.42
N ALA A 105 4.71 -2.41 12.34
CA ALA A 105 5.06 -3.18 13.53
C ALA A 105 5.23 -4.68 13.28
N ILE A 106 5.13 -5.13 12.05
CA ILE A 106 5.21 -6.55 11.70
C ILE A 106 6.67 -6.98 11.53
N CYS A 107 7.08 -7.97 12.31
CA CYS A 107 8.40 -8.57 12.22
C CYS A 107 8.62 -9.21 10.84
N THR A 108 9.74 -8.89 10.21
CA THR A 108 10.10 -9.41 8.88
C THR A 108 10.41 -10.92 8.86
N HIS A 109 10.59 -11.55 10.03
CA HIS A 109 10.87 -12.98 10.12
C HIS A 109 9.61 -13.83 9.89
N LEU A 110 8.64 -13.76 10.77
CA LEU A 110 7.41 -14.57 10.71
C LEU A 110 6.13 -13.77 11.04
N GLY A 111 6.15 -12.47 10.91
CA GLY A 111 4.94 -11.66 11.02
C GLY A 111 4.45 -11.37 12.44
N CYS A 112 5.26 -11.61 13.48
CA CYS A 112 4.88 -11.23 14.84
C CYS A 112 4.81 -9.72 15.00
N VAL A 113 3.85 -9.20 15.77
CA VAL A 113 3.81 -7.78 16.11
C VAL A 113 4.93 -7.49 17.12
N VAL A 114 5.75 -6.49 16.82
CA VAL A 114 6.93 -6.12 17.60
C VAL A 114 6.61 -4.94 18.51
N PRO A 115 6.58 -5.12 19.85
CA PRO A 115 6.40 -4.03 20.78
C PRO A 115 7.65 -3.13 20.88
N TRP A 116 7.41 -1.87 21.25
CA TRP A 116 8.46 -0.95 21.66
C TRP A 116 8.85 -1.21 23.12
N ASP A 117 10.14 -1.36 23.37
CA ASP A 117 10.71 -1.45 24.71
C ASP A 117 11.41 -0.11 25.06
N SER A 118 10.78 0.67 25.92
CA SER A 118 11.29 1.97 26.35
C SER A 118 12.54 1.86 27.20
N GLY A 119 12.70 0.76 27.96
CA GLY A 119 13.89 0.51 28.79
C GLY A 119 15.12 0.21 27.95
N ALA A 120 14.96 -0.54 26.87
CA ALA A 120 16.03 -0.85 25.94
C ALA A 120 16.16 0.16 24.78
N ASN A 121 15.22 1.10 24.66
CA ASN A 121 15.13 2.09 23.57
C ASN A 121 15.18 1.44 22.17
N LYS A 122 14.45 0.34 21.98
CA LYS A 122 14.40 -0.43 20.74
C LYS A 122 13.11 -1.25 20.63
N PHE A 123 12.81 -1.70 19.44
CA PHE A 123 11.74 -2.67 19.22
C PHE A 123 12.29 -4.08 19.37
N ILE A 124 11.64 -4.91 20.16
CA ILE A 124 12.08 -6.30 20.43
C ILE A 124 10.96 -7.27 20.10
N CYS A 125 11.19 -8.14 19.12
CA CYS A 125 10.23 -9.15 18.73
C CYS A 125 10.12 -10.23 19.83
N PRO A 126 8.94 -10.49 20.39
CA PRO A 126 8.79 -11.47 21.48
C PRO A 126 8.93 -12.92 21.01
N CYS A 127 8.81 -13.16 19.69
CA CYS A 127 8.82 -14.52 19.15
C CYS A 127 10.23 -15.13 19.15
N HIS A 128 11.22 -14.40 18.66
CA HIS A 128 12.60 -14.92 18.51
C HIS A 128 13.67 -13.88 18.86
N GLY A 129 13.30 -12.78 19.50
CA GLY A 129 14.26 -11.78 19.98
C GLY A 129 14.89 -10.90 18.92
N SER A 130 14.31 -10.81 17.70
CA SER A 130 14.77 -9.85 16.69
C SER A 130 14.68 -8.42 17.22
N GLN A 131 15.73 -7.64 17.06
CA GLN A 131 15.84 -6.28 17.56
C GLN A 131 15.94 -5.28 16.43
N TYR A 132 15.24 -4.17 16.59
CA TYR A 132 15.19 -3.07 15.62
C TYR A 132 15.42 -1.75 16.36
N ASP A 133 16.10 -0.82 15.72
CA ASP A 133 16.33 0.51 16.27
C ASP A 133 15.08 1.40 16.24
N THR A 134 15.24 2.65 16.64
CA THR A 134 14.18 3.65 16.64
C THR A 134 13.58 3.91 15.26
N ASN A 135 14.30 3.57 14.18
CA ASN A 135 13.91 3.74 12.79
C ASN A 135 13.55 2.40 12.12
N ALA A 136 13.33 1.35 12.91
CA ALA A 136 13.04 -0.01 12.45
C ALA A 136 14.14 -0.67 11.60
N VAL A 137 15.36 -0.22 11.71
CA VAL A 137 16.52 -0.92 11.13
C VAL A 137 16.85 -2.13 12.00
N SER A 138 16.89 -3.31 11.41
CA SER A 138 17.20 -4.55 12.14
C SER A 138 18.67 -4.58 12.57
N TYR A 139 18.89 -4.72 13.87
CA TYR A 139 20.25 -4.94 14.42
C TYR A 139 20.66 -6.41 14.38
N THR A 140 19.69 -7.28 14.48
CA THR A 140 19.94 -8.69 14.37
C THR A 140 20.01 -9.04 12.90
N HIS A 141 21.16 -8.83 12.30
CA HIS A 141 21.51 -9.73 11.25
C HIS A 141 21.44 -11.14 11.84
N LEU A 142 20.68 -11.98 11.19
CA LEU A 142 20.90 -13.41 11.24
C LEU A 142 22.25 -13.68 10.53
N THR A 143 23.31 -13.06 10.99
CA THR A 143 24.62 -13.58 10.75
C THR A 143 24.64 -14.87 11.56
N LEU A 144 24.50 -15.99 10.88
CA LEU A 144 25.08 -17.22 11.36
C LEU A 144 26.42 -16.81 11.98
N PRO A 145 26.69 -17.17 13.26
CA PRO A 145 27.97 -16.87 13.83
C PRO A 145 29.00 -17.52 12.92
N THR A 146 29.61 -16.70 12.06
CA THR A 146 30.81 -17.07 11.36
C THR A 146 31.87 -17.18 12.43
N LYS A 147 31.88 -18.32 13.10
CA LYS A 147 32.97 -18.71 13.93
C LYS A 147 34.17 -18.71 12.99
N ARG A 148 34.96 -17.65 13.05
CA ARG A 148 36.26 -17.64 12.40
C ARG A 148 37.02 -18.78 13.03
N ILE A 149 37.07 -19.90 12.34
CA ILE A 149 37.98 -21.00 12.67
C ILE A 149 39.33 -20.50 12.18
N VAL A 150 40.12 -19.97 13.09
CA VAL A 150 41.53 -19.76 12.91
C VAL A 150 42.20 -21.09 13.19
#